data_03ae1415a4283f229cebca86d2b30704
#
_entry.id   03ae1415a4283f229cebca86d2b30704
#
_cell.length_a   1.000
_cell.length_b   1.000
_cell.length_c   1.000
_cell.angle_alpha   90.00
_cell.angle_beta   90.00
_cell.angle_gamma   90.00
#
_symmetry.space_group_name_H-M   'P 1'
#
loop_
_entity.id
_entity.type
_entity.pdbx_description
1 polymer ?
#
loop_
_entity_poly.entity_id
_entity_poly.type
_entity_poly.pdbx_seq_one_letter_code
_entity_poly.pdbx_strand_id
1 'polypeptide(L)' 'MSKEDVIEVEGTVVDAMPNAMFRVDIQGGHQLLAHISGKLRMNFIRILPGDKVTLEMSPYDLTKGRITWRSK' A
#
# COMPACT_ATOMS: atom_id res chain seq x y z
N MET A 1 21.57 -3.86 -2.27
CA MET A 1 21.21 -3.56 -2.29
C MET A 1 20.37 -3.45 -2.81
N SER A 2 19.72 -3.72 -2.68
CA SER A 2 19.14 -3.36 -3.54
C SER A 2 17.87 -3.07 -3.34
N LYS A 3 17.52 -1.90 -3.34
CA LYS A 3 16.26 -1.53 -3.28
C LYS A 3 15.60 -1.88 -4.48
N GLU A 4 16.17 -2.48 -5.36
CA GLU A 4 15.49 -2.87 -6.52
C GLU A 4 14.64 -4.07 -6.33
N ASP A 5 14.74 -4.72 -5.22
CA ASP A 5 13.96 -5.92 -5.00
C ASP A 5 12.61 -5.58 -4.42
N VAL A 6 11.82 -4.80 -5.15
CA VAL A 6 10.46 -4.52 -4.74
C VAL A 6 9.54 -4.81 -5.91
N ILE A 7 8.33 -5.22 -5.60
CA ILE A 7 7.30 -5.47 -6.59
C ILE A 7 6.27 -4.37 -6.44
N GLU A 8 5.95 -3.71 -7.54
CA GLU A 8 4.96 -2.66 -7.53
C GLU A 8 3.63 -3.26 -7.99
N VAL A 9 2.61 -3.10 -7.19
CA VAL A 9 1.30 -3.65 -7.51
C VAL A 9 0.23 -2.62 -7.20
N GLU A 10 -0.92 -2.81 -7.80
CA GLU A 10 -2.07 -1.97 -7.53
C GLU A 10 -3.04 -2.73 -6.67
N GLY A 11 -3.71 -2.02 -5.79
CA GLY A 11 -4.71 -2.62 -4.94
C GLY A 11 -5.79 -1.64 -4.57
N THR A 12 -6.79 -2.12 -3.86
CA THR A 12 -7.89 -1.31 -3.39
C THR A 12 -7.90 -1.37 -1.87
N VAL A 13 -7.98 -0.20 -1.25
CA VAL A 13 -8.03 -0.14 0.20
C VAL A 13 -9.38 -0.64 0.66
N VAL A 14 -9.38 -1.64 1.53
CA VAL A 14 -10.63 -2.17 2.04
C VAL A 14 -10.91 -1.72 3.45
N ASP A 15 -9.89 -1.32 4.19
CA ASP A 15 -10.08 -0.91 5.57
C ASP A 15 -8.97 0.03 5.98
N ALA A 16 -9.31 1.01 6.81
CA ALA A 16 -8.33 1.92 7.35
C ALA A 16 -8.21 1.61 8.84
N MET A 17 -7.00 1.33 9.27
CA MET A 17 -6.75 0.93 10.64
C MET A 17 -6.01 2.04 11.37
N PRO A 18 -5.99 2.01 12.69
CA PRO A 18 -5.20 2.97 13.44
C PRO A 18 -3.73 2.87 13.06
N ASN A 19 -2.95 3.87 13.42
CA ASN A 19 -1.50 3.88 13.19
C ASN A 19 -1.13 3.97 11.73
N ALA A 20 -1.98 4.60 10.93
CA ALA A 20 -1.69 4.81 9.52
C ALA A 20 -1.46 3.51 8.76
N MET A 21 -2.13 2.46 9.20
CA MET A 21 -2.06 1.18 8.50
C MET A 21 -3.35 0.97 7.71
N PHE A 22 -3.25 0.25 6.62
CA PHE A 22 -4.38 0.00 5.76
C PHE A 22 -4.39 -1.45 5.33
N ARG A 23 -5.59 -2.00 5.23
CA ARG A 23 -5.74 -3.33 4.64
C ARG A 23 -6.06 -3.12 3.18
N VAL A 24 -5.26 -3.71 2.31
CA VAL A 24 -5.37 -3.51 0.88
C VAL A 24 -5.58 -4.85 0.22
N ASP A 25 -6.54 -4.88 -0.70
CA ASP A 25 -6.85 -6.08 -1.45
C ASP A 25 -6.19 -5.93 -2.83
N ILE A 26 -5.27 -6.80 -3.13
CA ILE A 26 -4.64 -6.76 -4.44
C ILE A 26 -5.21 -7.87 -5.30
N GLN A 27 -4.82 -7.87 -6.55
CA GLN A 27 -5.37 -8.77 -7.52
C GLN A 27 -5.26 -10.21 -7.08
N GLY A 28 -6.27 -11.01 -7.32
CA GLY A 28 -6.24 -12.40 -6.92
C GLY A 28 -6.82 -12.66 -5.55
N GLY A 29 -7.40 -11.65 -4.92
CA GLY A 29 -8.01 -11.83 -3.62
C GLY A 29 -7.02 -11.86 -2.47
N HIS A 30 -5.80 -11.47 -2.71
CA HIS A 30 -4.80 -11.46 -1.66
C HIS A 30 -4.85 -10.14 -0.91
N GLN A 31 -4.95 -10.19 0.40
CA GLN A 31 -4.99 -9.00 1.22
C GLN A 31 -3.70 -8.87 1.99
N LEU A 32 -3.24 -7.64 2.16
CA LEU A 32 -2.03 -7.41 2.91
C LEU A 32 -2.18 -6.13 3.73
N LEU A 33 -1.28 -5.93 4.65
CA LEU A 33 -1.24 -4.72 5.45
C LEU A 33 -0.26 -3.77 4.80
N ALA A 34 -0.67 -2.52 4.66
CA ALA A 34 0.16 -1.51 4.03
C ALA A 34 0.22 -0.28 4.90
N HIS A 35 1.32 0.44 4.79
CA HIS A 35 1.44 1.71 5.47
C HIS A 35 1.74 2.77 4.43
N ILE A 36 1.57 4.03 4.81
CA ILE A 36 1.76 5.14 3.89
C ILE A 36 3.23 5.48 3.82
N SER A 37 3.73 5.69 2.61
CA SER A 37 5.12 6.11 2.45
C SER A 37 5.29 7.51 3.04
N GLY A 38 6.51 7.85 3.41
CA GLY A 38 6.78 9.17 3.96
C GLY A 38 6.43 10.28 2.98
N LYS A 39 6.60 10.01 1.70
CA LYS A 39 6.31 11.01 0.69
C LYS A 39 4.82 11.35 0.66
N LEU A 40 3.96 10.35 0.72
CA LEU A 40 2.53 10.61 0.72
C LEU A 40 2.10 11.29 2.01
N ARG A 41 2.74 10.94 3.11
CA ARG A 41 2.42 11.55 4.36
C ARG A 41 2.76 13.04 4.36
N MET A 42 3.89 13.39 3.75
CA MET A 42 4.28 14.77 3.67
C MET A 42 3.37 15.59 2.79
N ASN A 43 2.71 14.94 1.83
CA ASN A 43 1.79 15.63 0.94
C ASN A 43 0.37 15.62 1.48
N PHE A 44 0.17 15.14 2.70
CA PHE A 44 -1.15 15.12 3.33
C PHE A 44 -2.20 14.42 2.48
N ILE A 45 -1.80 13.40 1.78
CA ILE A 45 -2.74 12.66 0.96
C ILE A 45 -3.55 11.73 1.86
N ARG A 46 -4.86 11.85 1.77
CA ARG A 46 -5.75 11.05 2.58
C ARG A 46 -6.16 9.81 1.84
N ILE A 47 -6.09 8.68 2.49
CA ILE A 47 -6.46 7.40 1.90
C ILE A 47 -7.67 6.87 2.62
N LEU A 48 -8.70 6.53 1.86
CA LEU A 48 -9.96 6.07 2.40
C LEU A 48 -10.30 4.70 1.83
N PRO A 49 -11.13 3.93 2.53
CA PRO A 49 -11.58 2.65 1.97
C PRO A 49 -12.23 2.86 0.61
N GLY A 50 -11.92 2.00 -0.32
CA GLY A 50 -12.42 2.12 -1.68
C GLY A 50 -11.45 2.82 -2.62
N ASP A 51 -10.43 3.47 -2.08
CA ASP A 51 -9.45 4.14 -2.93
C ASP A 51 -8.53 3.12 -3.57
N LYS A 52 -8.12 3.42 -4.79
CA LYS A 52 -7.13 2.59 -5.45
C LYS A 52 -5.76 3.17 -5.21
N VAL A 53 -4.83 2.32 -4.90
CA VAL A 53 -3.49 2.74 -4.55
C VAL A 53 -2.48 1.87 -5.26
N THR A 54 -1.29 2.44 -5.44
CA THR A 54 -0.14 1.68 -5.90
C THR A 54 0.76 1.47 -4.71
N LEU A 55 1.21 0.26 -4.52
CA LEU A 55 2.06 -0.02 -3.37
C LEU A 55 3.23 -0.89 -3.80
N GLU A 56 4.26 -0.84 -2.97
CA GLU A 56 5.45 -1.64 -3.15
C GLU A 56 5.50 -2.69 -2.08
N MET A 57 5.91 -3.88 -2.45
CA MET A 57 6.06 -4.95 -1.47
C MET A 57 7.32 -5.71 -1.80
N SER A 58 7.86 -6.35 -0.78
CA SER A 58 9.04 -7.17 -0.96
C SER A 58 8.62 -8.53 -1.48
N PRO A 59 9.34 -9.09 -2.45
CA PRO A 59 9.03 -10.45 -2.89
C PRO A 59 9.29 -11.48 -1.79
N TYR A 60 10.00 -11.07 -0.75
CA TYR A 60 10.28 -11.98 0.35
C TYR A 60 9.24 -11.90 1.45
N ASP A 61 8.35 -10.93 1.40
CA ASP A 61 7.31 -10.79 2.40
C ASP A 61 6.08 -10.19 1.75
N LEU A 62 5.19 -11.04 1.30
CA LEU A 62 4.02 -10.58 0.57
C LEU A 62 2.86 -10.22 1.49
N THR A 63 3.11 -10.16 2.79
CA THR A 63 2.05 -9.80 3.71
C THR A 63 2.05 -8.33 4.08
N LYS A 64 3.09 -7.59 3.69
CA LYS A 64 3.21 -6.18 4.02
C LYS A 64 3.59 -5.39 2.80
N GLY A 65 3.13 -4.16 2.76
CA GLY A 65 3.46 -3.29 1.65
C GLY A 65 3.53 -1.85 2.09
N ARG A 66 3.94 -1.00 1.17
CA ARG A 66 4.02 0.43 1.42
C ARG A 66 3.31 1.15 0.29
N ILE A 67 2.33 1.95 0.64
CA ILE A 67 1.58 2.71 -0.36
C ILE A 67 2.43 3.88 -0.80
N THR A 68 2.71 3.94 -2.09
CA THR A 68 3.56 4.98 -2.65
C THR A 68 2.78 5.97 -3.50
N TRP A 69 1.55 5.63 -3.87
CA TRP A 69 0.77 6.52 -4.71
C TRP A 69 -0.71 6.21 -4.53
N ARG A 70 -1.53 7.23 -4.54
CA ARG A 70 -2.96 7.05 -4.50
C ARG A 70 -3.53 7.40 -5.87
N SER A 71 -4.16 6.42 -6.46
CA SER A 71 -4.76 6.60 -7.77
C SER A 71 -6.22 6.96 -7.55
N LYS A 72 -6.64 8.04 -8.17
CA LYS A 72 -8.00 8.42 -7.92
C LYS A 72 -8.99 7.72 -8.73
#